data_814ab306a8f782e7a075bc4db98b3337
#
_entry.id   814ab306a8f782e7a075bc4db98b3337
#
_cell.length_a   1.000
_cell.length_b   1.000
_cell.length_c   1.000
_cell.angle_alpha   90.00
_cell.angle_beta   90.00
_cell.angle_gamma   90.00
#
_symmetry.space_group_name_H-M   'P 1'
#
loop_
_entity.id
_entity.type
_entity.pdbx_description
1 polymer ?
#
loop_
_entity_poly.entity_id
_entity_poly.type
_entity_poly.pdbx_seq_one_letter_code
_entity_poly.pdbx_strand_id
1 'polypeptide(L)'
;MKKFFATIAATALMYCIGIAQATGIPQLKTPILLTSLGQAADAHTMSVLAKRAKVPMDFKTFANGTDVSKYKTMFVCVGVSLKGFGSAGVNLDTETARANDIFKSAKASGTYTILVHIGGSERRDQMSNKMLEIAMPHADAYIVYDQANADGYFTKSAGSKPLVLLPKTMKMINLLKELK
;
A
#
# COMPACT_ATOMS: atom_id res chain seq x y z
N MET A 1 22.55 19.77 66.89
CA MET A 1 22.50 20.10 65.44
C MET A 1 22.46 18.82 64.61
N LYS A 2 21.25 18.36 64.22
CA LYS A 2 21.06 17.11 63.49
C LYS A 2 20.77 17.51 62.05
N LYS A 3 21.69 17.16 61.14
CA LYS A 3 21.52 17.38 59.68
C LYS A 3 20.70 16.25 59.10
N PHE A 4 19.50 16.56 58.60
CA PHE A 4 18.68 15.66 57.81
C PHE A 4 19.20 15.62 56.39
N PHE A 5 19.70 14.49 55.95
CA PHE A 5 19.94 14.23 54.51
C PHE A 5 18.65 13.65 53.89
N ALA A 6 17.99 14.43 53.05
CA ALA A 6 16.90 13.95 52.26
C ALA A 6 17.48 13.31 50.98
N THR A 7 17.38 12.01 50.88
CA THR A 7 17.75 11.25 49.70
C THR A 7 16.58 11.32 48.68
N ILE A 8 16.73 12.07 47.66
CA ILE A 8 15.78 12.10 46.52
C ILE A 8 16.12 10.90 45.65
N ALA A 9 15.30 9.85 45.71
CA ALA A 9 15.33 8.75 44.80
C ALA A 9 14.65 9.18 43.50
N ALA A 10 15.44 9.53 42.48
CA ALA A 10 14.97 9.78 41.15
C ALA A 10 14.70 8.43 40.47
N THR A 11 13.46 7.97 40.45
CA THR A 11 12.99 6.87 39.63
C THR A 11 12.95 7.34 38.18
N ALA A 12 14.00 7.01 37.44
CA ALA A 12 14.01 7.15 35.98
C ALA A 12 13.06 6.12 35.39
N LEU A 13 11.83 6.54 35.12
CA LEU A 13 10.87 5.78 34.32
C LEU A 13 11.37 5.81 32.88
N MET A 14 12.12 4.77 32.49
CA MET A 14 12.56 4.57 31.12
C MET A 14 11.33 4.21 30.30
N TYR A 15 10.69 5.24 29.74
CA TYR A 15 9.70 5.08 28.68
C TYR A 15 10.46 4.56 27.46
N CYS A 16 10.40 3.24 27.23
CA CYS A 16 10.71 2.67 25.93
C CYS A 16 9.65 3.15 24.94
N ILE A 17 9.83 4.38 24.44
CA ILE A 17 9.13 4.82 23.23
C ILE A 17 9.78 4.02 22.11
N GLY A 18 9.18 2.88 21.77
CA GLY A 18 9.45 2.24 20.50
C GLY A 18 9.23 3.30 19.42
N ILE A 19 10.31 3.69 18.74
CA ILE A 19 10.23 4.53 17.56
C ILE A 19 9.57 3.64 16.50
N ALA A 20 8.25 3.56 16.51
CA ALA A 20 7.51 3.19 15.33
C ALA A 20 7.93 4.24 14.30
N GLN A 21 8.73 3.86 13.31
CA GLN A 21 8.99 4.71 12.17
C GLN A 21 7.63 5.08 11.62
N ALA A 22 7.25 6.34 11.83
CA ALA A 22 5.95 6.81 11.39
C ALA A 22 5.92 6.68 9.86
N THR A 23 5.25 5.66 9.36
CA THR A 23 5.11 5.38 7.93
C THR A 23 4.34 6.50 7.23
N GLY A 24 3.72 7.39 7.99
CA GLY A 24 2.81 8.40 7.50
C GLY A 24 1.47 7.82 6.99
N ILE A 25 1.37 6.50 6.85
CA ILE A 25 0.11 5.84 6.49
C ILE A 25 -0.73 5.69 7.77
N PRO A 26 -1.99 6.13 7.78
CA PRO A 26 -2.85 5.97 8.93
C PRO A 26 -3.22 4.51 9.19
N GLN A 27 -3.73 4.21 10.38
CA GLN A 27 -4.28 2.89 10.67
C GLN A 27 -5.37 2.50 9.67
N LEU A 28 -5.35 1.24 9.25
CA LEU A 28 -6.26 0.72 8.23
C LEU A 28 -7.69 0.67 8.78
N LYS A 29 -8.60 1.24 8.02
CA LYS A 29 -10.03 1.17 8.32
C LYS A 29 -10.68 0.03 7.54
N THR A 30 -11.43 -0.81 8.26
CA THR A 30 -12.20 -1.90 7.65
C THR A 30 -13.58 -1.41 7.16
N PRO A 31 -14.17 -2.08 6.15
CA PRO A 31 -13.62 -3.20 5.38
C PRO A 31 -12.53 -2.78 4.41
N ILE A 32 -11.61 -3.71 4.10
CA ILE A 32 -10.44 -3.48 3.26
C ILE A 32 -10.56 -4.28 1.96
N LEU A 33 -10.42 -3.60 0.83
CA LEU A 33 -10.33 -4.21 -0.50
C LEU A 33 -8.87 -4.37 -0.88
N LEU A 34 -8.54 -5.52 -1.47
CA LEU A 34 -7.31 -5.75 -2.23
C LEU A 34 -7.68 -6.05 -3.68
N THR A 35 -7.16 -5.25 -4.61
CA THR A 35 -7.40 -5.44 -6.03
C THR A 35 -6.12 -5.27 -6.86
N SER A 36 -6.19 -5.62 -8.13
CA SER A 36 -5.11 -5.48 -9.11
C SER A 36 -5.51 -4.49 -10.20
N LEU A 37 -4.55 -3.74 -10.72
CA LEU A 37 -4.64 -3.04 -12.00
C LEU A 37 -3.53 -3.54 -12.92
N GLY A 38 -3.91 -3.84 -14.17
CA GLY A 38 -3.03 -4.44 -15.16
C GLY A 38 -2.79 -5.94 -14.95
N GLN A 39 -3.62 -6.60 -14.14
CA GLN A 39 -3.50 -8.02 -13.81
C GLN A 39 -2.17 -8.36 -13.12
N ALA A 40 -1.67 -7.44 -12.30
CA ALA A 40 -0.42 -7.59 -11.56
C ALA A 40 -0.43 -8.85 -10.68
N ALA A 41 0.54 -9.73 -10.85
CA ALA A 41 0.73 -10.90 -9.99
C ALA A 41 1.00 -10.52 -8.52
N ASP A 42 1.47 -9.32 -8.29
CA ASP A 42 1.72 -8.73 -6.98
C ASP A 42 0.50 -8.78 -6.05
N ALA A 43 -0.72 -8.70 -6.61
CA ALA A 43 -1.95 -8.77 -5.85
C ALA A 43 -2.13 -10.14 -5.16
N HIS A 44 -1.76 -11.23 -5.81
CA HIS A 44 -1.75 -12.56 -5.19
C HIS A 44 -0.70 -12.65 -4.08
N THR A 45 0.51 -12.15 -4.34
CA THR A 45 1.56 -12.07 -3.31
C THR A 45 1.07 -11.26 -2.12
N MET A 46 0.48 -10.09 -2.36
CA MET A 46 -0.06 -9.23 -1.31
C MET A 46 -1.16 -9.93 -0.49
N SER A 47 -2.05 -10.71 -1.14
CA SER A 47 -3.10 -11.46 -0.43
C SER A 47 -2.52 -12.50 0.54
N VAL A 48 -1.44 -13.18 0.15
CA VAL A 48 -0.74 -14.15 1.01
C VAL A 48 -0.06 -13.43 2.19
N LEU A 49 0.59 -12.28 1.93
CA LEU A 49 1.24 -11.49 2.98
C LEU A 49 0.22 -10.93 3.99
N ALA A 50 -0.93 -10.46 3.52
CA ALA A 50 -2.02 -9.98 4.36
C ALA A 50 -2.58 -11.10 5.27
N LYS A 51 -2.78 -12.31 4.72
CA LYS A 51 -3.18 -13.49 5.51
C LYS A 51 -2.15 -13.82 6.60
N ARG A 52 -0.85 -13.79 6.28
CA ARG A 52 0.24 -14.01 7.25
C ARG A 52 0.30 -12.91 8.32
N ALA A 53 -0.02 -11.69 7.95
CA ALA A 53 -0.12 -10.56 8.88
C ALA A 53 -1.38 -10.61 9.75
N LYS A 54 -2.34 -11.51 9.45
CA LYS A 54 -3.67 -11.58 10.06
C LYS A 54 -4.45 -10.27 9.89
N VAL A 55 -4.32 -9.64 8.72
CA VAL A 55 -5.10 -8.47 8.30
C VAL A 55 -6.13 -8.96 7.28
N PRO A 56 -7.42 -8.95 7.62
CA PRO A 56 -8.46 -9.40 6.71
C PRO A 56 -8.62 -8.40 5.57
N MET A 57 -8.50 -8.90 4.34
CA MET A 57 -8.73 -8.14 3.12
C MET A 57 -9.61 -8.97 2.18
N ASP A 58 -10.62 -8.33 1.60
CA ASP A 58 -11.40 -8.94 0.53
C ASP A 58 -10.61 -8.83 -0.77
N PHE A 59 -10.11 -9.96 -1.26
CA PHE A 59 -9.31 -10.00 -2.48
C PHE A 59 -10.22 -10.19 -3.70
N LYS A 60 -10.31 -9.16 -4.53
CA LYS A 60 -11.05 -9.14 -5.80
C LYS A 60 -10.15 -8.66 -6.92
N THR A 61 -9.64 -9.57 -7.73
CA THR A 61 -8.72 -9.24 -8.84
C THR A 61 -9.34 -8.24 -9.82
N PHE A 62 -10.65 -8.35 -10.07
CA PHE A 62 -11.44 -7.52 -10.98
C PHE A 62 -12.48 -6.68 -10.24
N ALA A 63 -12.10 -6.02 -9.15
CA ALA A 63 -13.00 -5.06 -8.54
C ALA A 63 -13.37 -3.94 -9.53
N ASN A 64 -14.60 -3.46 -9.42
CA ASN A 64 -15.14 -2.31 -10.16
C ASN A 64 -15.53 -1.19 -9.19
N GLY A 65 -16.03 -0.08 -9.71
CA GLY A 65 -16.43 1.05 -8.88
C GLY A 65 -17.52 0.72 -7.86
N THR A 66 -18.48 -0.13 -8.22
CA THR A 66 -19.55 -0.56 -7.28
C THR A 66 -18.99 -1.39 -6.14
N ASP A 67 -17.94 -2.19 -6.40
CA ASP A 67 -17.25 -2.90 -5.34
C ASP A 67 -16.56 -1.92 -4.39
N VAL A 68 -15.76 -0.99 -4.94
CA VAL A 68 -14.91 -0.07 -4.17
C VAL A 68 -15.71 0.76 -3.17
N SER A 69 -16.90 1.22 -3.53
CA SER A 69 -17.75 2.06 -2.68
C SER A 69 -18.12 1.45 -1.33
N LYS A 70 -17.95 0.13 -1.16
CA LYS A 70 -18.25 -0.61 0.06
C LYS A 70 -17.09 -0.63 1.06
N TYR A 71 -15.89 -0.19 0.66
CA TYR A 71 -14.67 -0.31 1.44
C TYR A 71 -14.18 1.04 1.98
N LYS A 72 -13.49 0.98 3.12
CA LYS A 72 -12.88 2.16 3.74
C LYS A 72 -11.42 2.32 3.36
N THR A 73 -10.76 1.21 3.04
CA THR A 73 -9.38 1.17 2.57
C THR A 73 -9.30 0.28 1.34
N MET A 74 -8.54 0.71 0.34
CA MET A 74 -8.24 -0.07 -0.86
C MET A 74 -6.74 -0.17 -1.05
N PHE A 75 -6.23 -1.41 -1.12
CA PHE A 75 -4.91 -1.70 -1.65
C PHE A 75 -5.04 -2.02 -3.13
N VAL A 76 -4.39 -1.25 -3.97
CA VAL A 76 -4.36 -1.47 -5.41
C VAL A 76 -2.95 -1.83 -5.86
N CYS A 77 -2.75 -3.10 -6.23
CA CYS A 77 -1.48 -3.57 -6.79
C CYS A 77 -1.43 -3.22 -8.28
N VAL A 78 -0.43 -2.42 -8.67
CA VAL A 78 -0.34 -1.90 -10.04
C VAL A 78 0.86 -2.46 -10.77
N GLY A 79 0.62 -2.99 -11.96
CA GLY A 79 1.61 -3.53 -12.88
C GLY A 79 0.94 -4.37 -13.96
N VAL A 80 1.56 -4.51 -15.11
CA VAL A 80 0.95 -5.23 -16.23
C VAL A 80 1.52 -6.65 -16.34
N SER A 81 0.63 -7.60 -16.52
CA SER A 81 0.92 -8.98 -16.89
C SER A 81 0.24 -9.31 -18.21
N LEU A 82 1.02 -9.41 -19.31
CA LEU A 82 0.49 -9.78 -20.61
C LEU A 82 -0.20 -11.15 -20.60
N LYS A 83 0.36 -12.10 -19.83
CA LYS A 83 -0.29 -13.39 -19.62
C LYS A 83 -1.61 -13.23 -18.86
N GLY A 84 -1.63 -12.35 -17.86
CA GLY A 84 -2.85 -12.01 -17.12
C GLY A 84 -3.90 -11.37 -18.02
N PHE A 85 -3.51 -10.44 -18.88
CA PHE A 85 -4.40 -9.83 -19.88
C PHE A 85 -5.05 -10.88 -20.80
N GLY A 86 -4.23 -11.77 -21.38
CA GLY A 86 -4.74 -12.84 -22.23
C GLY A 86 -5.69 -13.79 -21.50
N SER A 87 -5.35 -14.20 -20.28
CA SER A 87 -6.19 -15.10 -19.47
C SER A 87 -7.50 -14.46 -19.04
N ALA A 88 -7.51 -13.15 -18.86
CA ALA A 88 -8.67 -12.38 -18.42
C ALA A 88 -9.51 -11.81 -19.57
N GLY A 89 -9.03 -11.92 -20.83
CA GLY A 89 -9.70 -11.33 -21.99
C GLY A 89 -9.72 -9.80 -21.96
N VAL A 90 -8.73 -9.16 -21.35
CA VAL A 90 -8.63 -7.70 -21.23
C VAL A 90 -7.42 -7.16 -21.96
N ASN A 91 -7.41 -5.85 -22.18
CA ASN A 91 -6.30 -5.11 -22.77
C ASN A 91 -6.05 -3.82 -21.98
N LEU A 92 -5.10 -3.01 -22.42
CA LEU A 92 -4.74 -1.79 -21.74
C LEU A 92 -5.92 -0.79 -21.67
N ASP A 93 -6.71 -0.69 -22.72
CA ASP A 93 -7.84 0.26 -22.79
C ASP A 93 -8.95 -0.12 -21.82
N THR A 94 -9.33 -1.40 -21.79
CA THR A 94 -10.35 -1.91 -20.85
C THR A 94 -9.88 -1.81 -19.41
N GLU A 95 -8.59 -2.07 -19.11
CA GLU A 95 -8.02 -1.88 -17.77
C GLU A 95 -7.94 -0.39 -17.40
N THR A 96 -7.64 0.50 -18.36
CA THR A 96 -7.67 1.95 -18.12
C THR A 96 -9.07 2.44 -17.79
N ALA A 97 -10.09 1.97 -18.52
CA ALA A 97 -11.48 2.30 -18.21
C ALA A 97 -11.89 1.81 -16.82
N ARG A 98 -11.49 0.58 -16.45
CA ARG A 98 -11.74 0.02 -15.12
C ARG A 98 -11.00 0.79 -14.03
N ALA A 99 -9.76 1.21 -14.26
CA ALA A 99 -8.99 2.03 -13.31
C ALA A 99 -9.72 3.35 -13.03
N ASN A 100 -10.17 4.04 -14.07
CA ASN A 100 -10.92 5.29 -13.93
C ASN A 100 -12.22 5.12 -13.13
N ASP A 101 -12.95 4.02 -13.35
CA ASP A 101 -14.18 3.69 -12.61
C ASP A 101 -13.88 3.45 -11.12
N ILE A 102 -12.86 2.65 -10.81
CA ILE A 102 -12.40 2.36 -9.44
C ILE A 102 -12.02 3.65 -8.72
N PHE A 103 -11.18 4.48 -9.31
CA PHE A 103 -10.68 5.70 -8.65
C PHE A 103 -11.74 6.78 -8.52
N LYS A 104 -12.64 6.91 -9.50
CA LYS A 104 -13.82 7.78 -9.38
C LYS A 104 -14.68 7.37 -8.19
N SER A 105 -14.94 6.08 -8.03
CA SER A 105 -15.71 5.54 -6.93
C SER A 105 -15.00 5.70 -5.58
N ALA A 106 -13.69 5.41 -5.52
CA ALA A 106 -12.88 5.58 -4.31
C ALA A 106 -12.92 7.04 -3.81
N LYS A 107 -12.77 8.00 -4.73
CA LYS A 107 -12.89 9.43 -4.41
C LYS A 107 -14.28 9.80 -3.89
N ALA A 108 -15.34 9.31 -4.55
CA ALA A 108 -16.71 9.61 -4.16
C ALA A 108 -17.10 9.04 -2.80
N SER A 109 -16.59 7.84 -2.45
CA SER A 109 -16.86 7.15 -1.18
C SER A 109 -15.89 7.52 -0.05
N GLY A 110 -14.83 8.28 -0.33
CA GLY A 110 -13.77 8.58 0.63
C GLY A 110 -12.94 7.34 1.02
N THR A 111 -12.82 6.37 0.12
CA THR A 111 -12.00 5.18 0.32
C THR A 111 -10.52 5.55 0.26
N TYR A 112 -9.77 5.30 1.34
CA TYR A 112 -8.34 5.56 1.40
C TYR A 112 -7.59 4.59 0.48
N THR A 113 -6.89 5.11 -0.50
CA THR A 113 -6.25 4.31 -1.57
C THR A 113 -4.75 4.20 -1.36
N ILE A 114 -4.27 2.96 -1.18
CA ILE A 114 -2.85 2.64 -1.05
C ILE A 114 -2.39 1.94 -2.33
N LEU A 115 -1.52 2.61 -3.10
CA LEU A 115 -0.88 2.02 -4.26
C LEU A 115 0.25 1.10 -3.81
N VAL A 116 0.25 -0.13 -4.34
CA VAL A 116 1.25 -1.15 -4.03
C VAL A 116 1.99 -1.54 -5.30
N HIS A 117 3.34 -1.52 -5.25
CA HIS A 117 4.19 -2.04 -6.31
C HIS A 117 5.38 -2.79 -5.70
N ILE A 118 5.28 -4.12 -5.63
CA ILE A 118 6.25 -4.97 -4.93
C ILE A 118 7.01 -5.93 -5.85
N GLY A 119 6.87 -5.76 -7.17
CA GLY A 119 7.49 -6.60 -8.19
C GLY A 119 8.92 -6.23 -8.57
N GLY A 120 9.48 -5.16 -8.03
CA GLY A 120 10.84 -4.69 -8.35
C GLY A 120 10.94 -3.94 -9.68
N SER A 121 12.18 -3.56 -10.06
CA SER A 121 12.46 -2.78 -11.27
C SER A 121 12.08 -3.50 -12.57
N GLU A 122 12.20 -4.82 -12.60
CA GLU A 122 11.84 -5.64 -13.78
C GLU A 122 10.34 -5.63 -14.09
N ARG A 123 9.52 -5.18 -13.14
CA ARG A 123 8.07 -5.03 -13.30
C ARG A 123 7.66 -3.61 -13.68
N ARG A 124 8.62 -2.76 -13.98
CA ARG A 124 8.44 -1.39 -14.45
C ARG A 124 8.69 -1.27 -15.96
N ASP A 125 8.13 -2.19 -16.74
CA ASP A 125 8.09 -2.08 -18.19
C ASP A 125 7.18 -0.92 -18.67
N GLN A 126 7.21 -0.63 -19.97
CA GLN A 126 6.47 0.48 -20.55
C GLN A 126 4.95 0.42 -20.27
N MET A 127 4.35 -0.77 -20.34
CA MET A 127 2.90 -0.93 -20.09
C MET A 127 2.57 -0.78 -18.61
N SER A 128 3.40 -1.33 -17.74
CA SER A 128 3.27 -1.16 -16.27
C SER A 128 3.42 0.31 -15.88
N ASN A 129 4.38 1.03 -16.48
CA ASN A 129 4.54 2.46 -16.21
C ASN A 129 3.31 3.27 -16.67
N LYS A 130 2.72 2.97 -17.82
CA LYS A 130 1.46 3.61 -18.25
C LYS A 130 0.34 3.37 -17.23
N MET A 131 0.20 2.16 -16.72
CA MET A 131 -0.81 1.86 -15.70
C MET A 131 -0.50 2.54 -14.34
N LEU A 132 0.77 2.66 -13.97
CA LEU A 132 1.21 3.42 -12.81
C LEU A 132 0.88 4.91 -12.95
N GLU A 133 1.14 5.51 -14.11
CA GLU A 133 0.81 6.92 -14.41
C GLU A 133 -0.69 7.22 -14.25
N ILE A 134 -1.55 6.27 -14.62
CA ILE A 134 -3.00 6.37 -14.43
C ILE A 134 -3.36 6.28 -12.92
N ALA A 135 -2.72 5.39 -12.17
CA ALA A 135 -3.08 5.10 -10.79
C ALA A 135 -2.52 6.10 -9.76
N MET A 136 -1.30 6.57 -9.97
CA MET A 136 -0.56 7.40 -9.02
C MET A 136 -1.26 8.70 -8.59
N PRO A 137 -1.92 9.46 -9.47
CA PRO A 137 -2.63 10.69 -9.07
C PRO A 137 -3.71 10.44 -8.02
N HIS A 138 -4.26 9.23 -7.99
CA HIS A 138 -5.38 8.83 -7.15
C HIS A 138 -4.97 8.14 -5.84
N ALA A 139 -3.69 7.83 -5.67
CA ALA A 139 -3.19 7.22 -4.45
C ALA A 139 -3.08 8.25 -3.33
N ASP A 140 -3.49 7.86 -2.12
CA ASP A 140 -3.28 8.63 -0.88
C ASP A 140 -1.94 8.25 -0.22
N ALA A 141 -1.46 7.04 -0.47
CA ALA A 141 -0.18 6.53 0.02
C ALA A 141 0.40 5.48 -0.93
N TYR A 142 1.69 5.20 -0.75
CA TYR A 142 2.45 4.26 -1.58
C TYR A 142 3.19 3.26 -0.71
N ILE A 143 3.18 1.99 -1.11
CA ILE A 143 4.03 0.93 -0.57
C ILE A 143 4.76 0.28 -1.73
N VAL A 144 6.07 0.44 -1.78
CA VAL A 144 6.87 0.08 -2.95
C VAL A 144 8.08 -0.75 -2.52
N TYR A 145 8.42 -1.78 -3.28
CA TYR A 145 9.70 -2.45 -3.13
C TYR A 145 10.82 -1.50 -3.56
N ASP A 146 11.83 -1.30 -2.71
CA ASP A 146 12.83 -0.23 -2.88
C ASP A 146 13.57 -0.31 -4.22
N GLN A 147 13.86 -1.52 -4.72
CA GLN A 147 14.47 -1.70 -6.04
C GLN A 147 13.64 -1.12 -7.20
N ALA A 148 12.31 -1.08 -7.07
CA ALA A 148 11.46 -0.45 -8.07
C ALA A 148 11.55 1.08 -8.05
N ASN A 149 12.11 1.64 -7.00
CA ASN A 149 12.31 3.08 -6.81
C ASN A 149 13.79 3.52 -6.93
N ALA A 150 14.67 2.69 -7.47
CA ALA A 150 16.11 2.99 -7.57
C ALA A 150 16.38 4.28 -8.38
N ASP A 151 15.50 4.65 -9.30
CA ASP A 151 15.54 5.87 -10.09
C ASP A 151 14.76 7.06 -9.46
N GLY A 152 14.20 6.87 -8.26
CA GLY A 152 13.41 7.88 -7.56
C GLY A 152 12.03 8.16 -8.16
N TYR A 153 11.55 7.32 -9.08
CA TYR A 153 10.27 7.51 -9.77
C TYR A 153 9.08 7.63 -8.81
N PHE A 154 8.97 6.70 -7.86
CA PHE A 154 7.88 6.74 -6.87
C PHE A 154 8.07 7.87 -5.85
N THR A 155 9.31 8.17 -5.46
CA THR A 155 9.62 9.31 -4.57
C THR A 155 9.14 10.63 -5.19
N LYS A 156 9.46 10.85 -6.47
CA LYS A 156 9.02 12.02 -7.21
C LYS A 156 7.48 12.07 -7.34
N SER A 157 6.86 10.95 -7.64
CA SER A 157 5.41 10.86 -7.85
C SER A 157 4.61 10.99 -6.56
N ALA A 158 5.13 10.49 -5.44
CA ALA A 158 4.49 10.60 -4.13
C ALA A 158 4.45 12.05 -3.64
N GLY A 159 5.50 12.84 -3.93
CA GLY A 159 5.61 14.22 -3.43
C GLY A 159 5.55 14.25 -1.90
N SER A 160 4.52 14.85 -1.32
CA SER A 160 4.30 14.91 0.13
C SER A 160 3.46 13.76 0.69
N LYS A 161 2.95 12.87 -0.17
CA LYS A 161 2.14 11.71 0.26
C LYS A 161 3.03 10.65 0.92
N PRO A 162 2.51 9.89 1.89
CA PRO A 162 3.24 8.79 2.51
C PRO A 162 3.79 7.80 1.48
N LEU A 163 5.09 7.51 1.56
CA LEU A 163 5.77 6.50 0.75
C LEU A 163 6.59 5.60 1.66
N VAL A 164 6.25 4.32 1.67
CA VAL A 164 7.01 3.29 2.38
C VAL A 164 7.81 2.49 1.36
N LEU A 165 9.13 2.52 1.48
CA LEU A 165 10.04 1.70 0.70
C LEU A 165 10.38 0.43 1.47
N LEU A 166 10.05 -0.72 0.90
CA LEU A 166 10.31 -2.02 1.52
C LEU A 166 11.66 -2.58 1.02
N PRO A 167 12.63 -2.82 1.90
CA PRO A 167 13.92 -3.41 1.50
C PRO A 167 13.78 -4.87 1.05
N LYS A 168 12.69 -5.52 1.42
CA LYS A 168 12.30 -6.88 1.01
C LYS A 168 10.78 -6.99 1.06
N THR A 169 10.18 -7.63 0.07
CA THR A 169 8.70 -7.83 -0.01
C THR A 169 8.11 -8.45 1.27
N MET A 170 8.85 -9.36 1.93
CA MET A 170 8.41 -9.99 3.19
C MET A 170 8.23 -8.99 4.35
N LYS A 171 8.85 -7.81 4.31
CA LYS A 171 8.65 -6.75 5.32
C LYS A 171 7.23 -6.18 5.31
N MET A 172 6.48 -6.41 4.24
CA MET A 172 5.05 -6.10 4.18
C MET A 172 4.26 -6.71 5.34
N ILE A 173 4.63 -7.91 5.81
CA ILE A 173 3.94 -8.56 6.94
C ILE A 173 4.02 -7.71 8.21
N ASN A 174 5.22 -7.17 8.51
CA ASN A 174 5.42 -6.33 9.69
C ASN A 174 4.69 -4.99 9.53
N LEU A 175 4.85 -4.36 8.35
CA LEU A 175 4.15 -3.12 8.03
C LEU A 175 2.63 -3.25 8.21
N LEU A 176 2.02 -4.30 7.68
CA LEU A 176 0.58 -4.54 7.82
C LEU A 176 0.14 -4.76 9.27
N LYS A 177 0.99 -5.37 10.11
CA LYS A 177 0.71 -5.52 11.55
C LYS A 177 0.76 -4.20 12.29
N GLU A 178 1.64 -3.29 11.87
CA GLU A 178 1.77 -1.95 12.45
C GLU A 178 0.61 -1.04 12.05
N LEU A 179 0.06 -1.23 10.83
CA LEU A 179 -1.05 -0.46 10.29
C LEU A 179 -2.44 -0.98 10.73
N LYS A 180 -2.52 -2.15 11.35
CA LYS A 180 -3.77 -2.79 11.81
C LYS A 180 -4.40 -2.07 13.05
#